data_71a0aa46a4fd7748bc3ac267982efd22
#
_entry.id   71a0aa46a4fd7748bc3ac267982efd22
#
_cell.length_a   1.000
_cell.length_b   1.000
_cell.length_c   1.000
_cell.angle_alpha   90.00
_cell.angle_beta   90.00
_cell.angle_gamma   90.00
#
_symmetry.space_group_name_H-M   'P 1'
#
loop_
_entity.id
_entity.type
_entity.pdbx_description
1 polymer ?
#
loop_
_entity_poly.entity_id
_entity_poly.type
_entity_poly.pdbx_seq_one_letter_code
_entity_poly.pdbx_strand_id
1 'polypeptide(L)'
;INFETIICHIIVFFAFTSAIIYLCVYILKVPIPHSFFYLGKNGLRYFSYGGIYYDQGYSNIQFGMNLNRMTGPFWEPGVYQIFLNYALYRYVVIEKSNKFVIALLLFDIFFTMSASGWLCAIVIIVIGIAKSPKFTNKSKIFIFIFLSLFGGIATKFVLFSKFSETFSNKSSAYIRMNDFLLGLKIFIENPILGIGFNNTEPFMMRNTYNDTGILGSSNGFMTIAYTTGIVGMVFVLLPFIYNIIKRKKERYKSVLYFIMIVFFNFSEPVYYFPFMMYILVKEYRKAFKNSTLSI
;
A
#
# COMPACT_ATOMS: atom_id res chain seq x y z
N ILE A 1 2.24 -26.17 5.78
CA ILE A 1 2.78 -24.82 5.49
C ILE A 1 1.61 -23.83 5.60
N ASN A 2 1.79 -22.76 6.34
CA ASN A 2 0.74 -21.75 6.49
C ASN A 2 0.63 -20.93 5.19
N PHE A 3 -0.59 -20.69 4.71
CA PHE A 3 -0.86 -19.92 3.49
C PHE A 3 -0.17 -18.54 3.47
N GLU A 4 -0.10 -17.86 4.61
CA GLU A 4 0.62 -16.58 4.73
C GLU A 4 2.12 -16.70 4.48
N THR A 5 2.71 -17.80 4.93
CA THR A 5 4.14 -18.06 4.68
C THR A 5 4.41 -18.26 3.20
N ILE A 6 3.51 -18.98 2.51
CA ILE A 6 3.60 -19.15 1.04
C ILE A 6 3.50 -17.80 0.34
N ILE A 7 2.50 -16.98 0.68
CA ILE A 7 2.34 -15.63 0.10
C ILE A 7 3.59 -14.79 0.33
N CYS A 8 4.14 -14.79 1.54
CA CYS A 8 5.35 -14.02 1.83
C CYS A 8 6.56 -14.52 1.02
N HIS A 9 6.72 -15.83 0.84
CA HIS A 9 7.80 -16.35 -0.01
C HIS A 9 7.62 -15.95 -1.48
N ILE A 10 6.40 -15.96 -1.99
CA ILE A 10 6.09 -15.49 -3.34
C ILE A 10 6.41 -13.99 -3.48
N ILE A 11 6.04 -13.17 -2.48
CA ILE A 11 6.36 -11.73 -2.48
C ILE A 11 7.88 -11.52 -2.47
N VAL A 12 8.61 -12.27 -1.63
CA VAL A 12 10.09 -12.18 -1.56
C VAL A 12 10.74 -12.62 -2.87
N PHE A 13 10.22 -13.65 -3.52
CA PHE A 13 10.68 -14.07 -4.85
C PHE A 13 10.51 -12.94 -5.87
N PHE A 14 9.32 -12.31 -5.92
CA PHE A 14 9.10 -11.18 -6.80
C PHE A 14 9.92 -9.95 -6.42
N ALA A 15 10.15 -9.71 -5.15
CA ALA A 15 11.04 -8.64 -4.70
C ALA A 15 12.48 -8.88 -5.20
N PHE A 16 12.99 -10.09 -5.05
CA PHE A 16 14.33 -10.43 -5.50
C PHE A 16 14.49 -10.28 -7.02
N THR A 17 13.55 -10.82 -7.80
CA THR A 17 13.59 -10.70 -9.26
C THR A 17 13.42 -9.26 -9.73
N SER A 18 12.55 -8.49 -9.09
CA SER A 18 12.33 -7.06 -9.38
C SER A 18 13.58 -6.23 -9.09
N ALA A 19 14.25 -6.47 -7.95
CA ALA A 19 15.50 -5.79 -7.60
C ALA A 19 16.58 -6.06 -8.66
N ILE A 20 16.75 -7.30 -9.09
CA ILE A 20 17.74 -7.67 -10.12
C ILE A 20 17.42 -6.95 -11.44
N ILE A 21 16.19 -7.04 -11.93
CA ILE A 21 15.79 -6.41 -13.20
C ILE A 21 15.98 -4.89 -13.10
N TYR A 22 15.56 -4.28 -11.99
CA TYR A 22 15.70 -2.85 -11.77
C TYR A 22 17.18 -2.40 -11.78
N LEU A 23 18.04 -3.10 -11.05
CA LEU A 23 19.47 -2.83 -11.04
C LEU A 23 20.10 -2.97 -12.42
N CYS A 24 19.80 -4.05 -13.14
CA CYS A 24 20.33 -4.28 -14.47
C CYS A 24 19.88 -3.20 -15.47
N VAL A 25 18.56 -2.94 -15.54
CA VAL A 25 17.98 -2.06 -16.57
C VAL A 25 18.26 -0.58 -16.27
N TYR A 26 18.03 -0.12 -15.02
CA TYR A 26 18.02 1.31 -14.72
C TYR A 26 19.33 1.83 -14.13
N ILE A 27 20.08 0.99 -13.42
CA ILE A 27 21.34 1.39 -12.80
C ILE A 27 22.52 1.01 -13.68
N LEU A 28 22.62 -0.26 -14.06
CA LEU A 28 23.70 -0.77 -14.89
C LEU A 28 23.49 -0.55 -16.40
N LYS A 29 22.27 -0.18 -16.79
CA LYS A 29 21.87 0.06 -18.20
C LYS A 29 22.15 -1.12 -19.12
N VAL A 30 22.03 -2.34 -18.61
CA VAL A 30 22.17 -3.57 -19.39
C VAL A 30 20.91 -3.76 -20.25
N PRO A 31 21.03 -3.96 -21.56
CA PRO A 31 19.88 -4.19 -22.41
C PRO A 31 19.30 -5.59 -22.12
N ILE A 32 18.18 -5.65 -21.40
CA ILE A 32 17.42 -6.89 -21.20
C ILE A 32 16.29 -6.97 -22.24
N PRO A 33 16.10 -8.11 -22.90
CA PRO A 33 14.98 -8.31 -23.79
C PRO A 33 13.65 -8.06 -23.10
N HIS A 34 12.77 -7.28 -23.71
CA HIS A 34 11.46 -6.94 -23.19
C HIS A 34 10.43 -6.92 -24.29
N SER A 35 9.21 -7.25 -23.93
CA SER A 35 8.02 -7.01 -24.75
C SER A 35 7.34 -5.72 -24.31
N PHE A 36 6.45 -5.20 -25.13
CA PHE A 36 5.61 -4.07 -24.74
C PHE A 36 4.15 -4.38 -25.10
N PHE A 37 3.25 -3.77 -24.35
CA PHE A 37 1.81 -3.82 -24.60
C PHE A 37 1.17 -2.49 -24.20
N TYR A 38 -0.01 -2.24 -24.73
CA TYR A 38 -0.79 -1.05 -24.41
C TYR A 38 -1.90 -1.41 -23.43
N LEU A 39 -2.03 -0.65 -22.36
CA LEU A 39 -3.08 -0.84 -21.36
C LEU A 39 -4.01 0.36 -21.35
N GLY A 40 -5.32 0.06 -21.29
CA GLY A 40 -6.37 1.08 -21.16
C GLY A 40 -6.67 1.82 -22.47
N LYS A 41 -7.74 2.63 -22.41
CA LYS A 41 -8.21 3.44 -23.56
C LYS A 41 -7.21 4.52 -24.00
N ASN A 42 -6.32 4.93 -23.11
CA ASN A 42 -5.35 6.00 -23.35
C ASN A 42 -4.04 5.49 -24.00
N GLY A 43 -3.96 4.20 -24.33
CA GLY A 43 -2.81 3.62 -25.01
C GLY A 43 -1.50 3.74 -24.23
N LEU A 44 -1.54 3.70 -22.90
CA LEU A 44 -0.34 3.72 -22.08
C LEU A 44 0.54 2.52 -22.41
N ARG A 45 1.79 2.80 -22.77
CA ARG A 45 2.76 1.77 -23.13
C ARG A 45 3.43 1.22 -21.88
N TYR A 46 3.31 -0.10 -21.69
CA TYR A 46 3.99 -0.83 -20.63
C TYR A 46 5.07 -1.71 -21.24
N PHE A 47 6.21 -1.79 -20.56
CA PHE A 47 7.26 -2.75 -20.86
C PHE A 47 7.12 -3.95 -19.94
N SER A 48 7.34 -5.15 -20.47
CA SER A 48 7.31 -6.39 -19.72
C SER A 48 8.63 -7.12 -19.85
N TYR A 49 9.27 -7.40 -18.75
CA TYR A 49 10.50 -8.17 -18.66
C TYR A 49 10.16 -9.59 -18.20
N GLY A 50 10.06 -10.50 -19.18
CA GLY A 50 9.75 -11.91 -18.92
C GLY A 50 8.39 -12.20 -18.29
N GLY A 51 7.43 -11.26 -18.31
CA GLY A 51 6.13 -11.40 -17.64
C GLY A 51 6.18 -11.31 -16.10
N ILE A 52 7.36 -11.04 -15.54
CA ILE A 52 7.59 -11.02 -14.08
C ILE A 52 7.72 -9.58 -13.54
N TYR A 53 8.23 -8.68 -14.37
CA TYR A 53 8.41 -7.28 -14.02
C TYR A 53 7.76 -6.40 -15.09
N TYR A 54 6.99 -5.43 -14.65
CA TYR A 54 6.34 -4.46 -15.52
C TYR A 54 6.89 -3.06 -15.28
N ASP A 55 6.91 -2.21 -16.32
CA ASP A 55 7.32 -0.82 -16.25
C ASP A 55 6.38 0.05 -17.06
N GLN A 56 5.93 1.12 -16.46
CA GLN A 56 5.04 2.09 -17.10
C GLN A 56 5.76 3.03 -18.09
N GLY A 57 7.08 2.94 -18.20
CA GLY A 57 7.88 3.81 -19.06
C GLY A 57 7.92 5.28 -18.62
N TYR A 58 7.40 5.61 -17.42
CA TYR A 58 7.47 6.96 -16.88
C TYR A 58 8.69 7.11 -15.98
N SER A 59 9.60 7.97 -16.39
CA SER A 59 10.67 8.43 -15.52
C SER A 59 10.17 9.61 -14.68
N ASN A 60 10.39 9.53 -13.37
CA ASN A 60 10.21 10.66 -12.47
C ASN A 60 11.58 11.24 -12.12
N ILE A 61 11.72 12.55 -12.19
CA ILE A 61 12.89 13.22 -11.65
C ILE A 61 12.75 13.22 -10.14
N GLN A 62 13.48 12.32 -9.48
CA GLN A 62 13.57 12.31 -8.02
C GLN A 62 15.05 12.36 -7.62
N PHE A 63 15.38 13.18 -6.63
CA PHE A 63 16.76 13.41 -6.19
C PHE A 63 17.69 13.90 -7.30
N GLY A 64 17.16 14.62 -8.31
CA GLY A 64 17.94 15.08 -9.45
C GLY A 64 18.29 13.99 -10.47
N MET A 65 17.81 12.78 -10.29
CA MET A 65 18.01 11.64 -11.20
C MET A 65 16.71 11.26 -11.88
N ASN A 66 16.79 10.87 -13.15
CA ASN A 66 15.69 10.32 -13.92
C ASN A 66 15.57 8.84 -13.58
N LEU A 67 14.73 8.52 -12.58
CA LEU A 67 14.53 7.15 -12.11
C LEU A 67 13.12 6.69 -12.44
N ASN A 68 13.01 5.48 -12.98
CA ASN A 68 11.71 4.84 -13.14
C ASN A 68 11.25 4.28 -11.82
N ARG A 69 9.94 4.29 -11.60
CA ARG A 69 9.34 3.72 -10.39
C ARG A 69 9.26 2.21 -10.52
N MET A 70 9.64 1.51 -9.46
CA MET A 70 9.56 0.05 -9.42
C MET A 70 8.12 -0.41 -9.23
N THR A 71 7.59 -1.18 -10.17
CA THR A 71 6.23 -1.73 -10.14
C THR A 71 6.19 -3.22 -9.83
N GLY A 72 7.34 -3.91 -9.97
CA GLY A 72 7.41 -5.36 -9.80
C GLY A 72 6.46 -6.10 -10.77
N PRO A 73 5.75 -7.14 -10.30
CA PRO A 73 4.80 -7.91 -11.11
C PRO A 73 3.43 -7.22 -11.27
N PHE A 74 3.30 -5.97 -10.85
CA PHE A 74 2.06 -5.23 -10.87
C PHE A 74 2.09 -4.10 -11.90
N TRP A 75 0.91 -3.60 -12.25
CA TRP A 75 0.74 -2.48 -13.19
C TRP A 75 1.04 -1.12 -12.56
N GLU A 76 1.17 -1.05 -11.23
CA GLU A 76 1.34 0.21 -10.51
C GLU A 76 2.21 0.05 -9.25
N PRO A 77 3.16 1.00 -9.00
CA PRO A 77 4.00 0.98 -7.80
C PRO A 77 3.19 1.05 -6.50
N GLY A 78 2.04 1.74 -6.54
CA GLY A 78 1.11 1.87 -5.40
C GLY A 78 0.53 0.53 -4.96
N VAL A 79 0.26 -0.37 -5.89
CA VAL A 79 -0.19 -1.73 -5.58
C VAL A 79 0.98 -2.59 -5.10
N TYR A 80 2.13 -2.52 -5.77
CA TYR A 80 3.29 -3.35 -5.41
C TYR A 80 3.75 -3.10 -3.97
N GLN A 81 3.83 -1.84 -3.52
CA GLN A 81 4.23 -1.50 -2.16
C GLN A 81 3.31 -2.11 -1.08
N ILE A 82 2.03 -2.39 -1.37
CA ILE A 82 1.10 -3.03 -0.43
C ILE A 82 1.59 -4.43 -0.07
N PHE A 83 1.95 -5.22 -1.08
CA PHE A 83 2.47 -6.58 -0.89
C PHE A 83 3.84 -6.57 -0.20
N LEU A 84 4.72 -5.66 -0.60
CA LEU A 84 6.03 -5.50 0.04
C LEU A 84 5.90 -5.13 1.52
N ASN A 85 5.04 -4.19 1.88
CA ASN A 85 4.80 -3.80 3.27
C ASN A 85 4.13 -4.92 4.08
N TYR A 86 3.26 -5.72 3.47
CA TYR A 86 2.70 -6.89 4.13
C TYR A 86 3.78 -7.92 4.46
N ALA A 87 4.67 -8.23 3.53
CA ALA A 87 5.82 -9.10 3.78
C ALA A 87 6.76 -8.49 4.83
N LEU A 88 7.06 -7.19 4.73
CA LEU A 88 7.88 -6.48 5.71
C LEU A 88 7.31 -6.60 7.13
N TYR A 89 6.00 -6.39 7.29
CA TYR A 89 5.32 -6.60 8.58
C TYR A 89 5.55 -8.02 9.11
N ARG A 90 5.41 -9.03 8.27
CA ARG A 90 5.62 -10.43 8.67
C ARG A 90 7.05 -10.65 9.15
N TYR A 91 8.06 -10.26 8.37
CA TYR A 91 9.47 -10.49 8.71
C TYR A 91 9.95 -9.66 9.89
N VAL A 92 9.45 -8.44 10.07
CA VAL A 92 9.88 -7.54 11.16
C VAL A 92 9.13 -7.82 12.47
N VAL A 93 7.82 -8.01 12.42
CA VAL A 93 6.96 -7.99 13.62
C VAL A 93 6.59 -9.40 14.08
N ILE A 94 6.33 -10.31 13.13
CA ILE A 94 5.86 -11.67 13.45
C ILE A 94 7.03 -12.64 13.58
N GLU A 95 7.83 -12.78 12.52
CA GLU A 95 8.91 -13.79 12.45
C GLU A 95 10.21 -13.29 13.07
N LYS A 96 10.46 -11.99 13.05
CA LYS A 96 11.66 -11.33 13.60
C LYS A 96 12.97 -11.95 13.06
N SER A 97 12.99 -12.27 11.78
CA SER A 97 14.04 -13.06 11.12
C SER A 97 14.57 -12.38 9.86
N ASN A 98 15.66 -12.90 9.37
CA ASN A 98 16.30 -12.65 8.08
C ASN A 98 16.45 -11.16 7.67
N LYS A 99 17.57 -10.58 8.13
CA LYS A 99 17.93 -9.17 7.84
C LYS A 99 18.08 -8.90 6.34
N PHE A 100 18.52 -9.89 5.56
CA PHE A 100 18.67 -9.75 4.11
C PHE A 100 17.32 -9.55 3.42
N VAL A 101 16.31 -10.35 3.80
CA VAL A 101 14.95 -10.19 3.26
C VAL A 101 14.37 -8.83 3.63
N ILE A 102 14.58 -8.38 4.88
CA ILE A 102 14.13 -7.05 5.31
C ILE A 102 14.79 -5.95 4.49
N ALA A 103 16.10 -6.04 4.26
CA ALA A 103 16.83 -5.07 3.44
C ALA A 103 16.38 -5.07 1.98
N LEU A 104 16.13 -6.24 1.39
CA LEU A 104 15.58 -6.40 0.05
C LEU A 104 14.19 -5.73 -0.08
N LEU A 105 13.28 -6.03 0.85
CA LEU A 105 11.94 -5.45 0.85
C LEU A 105 11.99 -3.92 0.99
N LEU A 106 12.86 -3.40 1.85
CA LEU A 106 13.06 -1.95 2.02
C LEU A 106 13.64 -1.31 0.77
N PHE A 107 14.57 -1.98 0.09
CA PHE A 107 15.11 -1.55 -1.19
C PHE A 107 13.99 -1.39 -2.23
N ASP A 108 13.16 -2.42 -2.40
CA ASP A 108 12.06 -2.37 -3.36
C ASP A 108 11.04 -1.29 -2.99
N ILE A 109 10.64 -1.20 -1.71
CA ILE A 109 9.72 -0.15 -1.23
C ILE A 109 10.28 1.23 -1.55
N PHE A 110 11.58 1.44 -1.35
CA PHE A 110 12.24 2.71 -1.66
C PHE A 110 12.08 3.07 -3.13
N PHE A 111 12.35 2.14 -4.03
CA PHE A 111 12.28 2.39 -5.48
C PHE A 111 10.85 2.35 -6.05
N THR A 112 9.83 1.92 -5.29
CA THR A 112 8.43 2.19 -5.69
C THR A 112 8.12 3.69 -5.71
N MET A 113 8.88 4.51 -4.98
CA MET A 113 8.68 5.96 -4.81
C MET A 113 7.23 6.30 -4.39
N SER A 114 6.62 5.38 -3.62
CA SER A 114 5.28 5.57 -3.07
C SER A 114 5.36 6.17 -1.67
N ALA A 115 4.84 7.40 -1.50
CA ALA A 115 4.84 8.05 -0.20
C ALA A 115 4.08 7.25 0.87
N SER A 116 2.94 6.65 0.51
CA SER A 116 2.18 5.75 1.39
C SER A 116 2.97 4.48 1.75
N GLY A 117 3.72 3.93 0.78
CA GLY A 117 4.58 2.77 1.01
C GLY A 117 5.70 3.07 2.00
N TRP A 118 6.36 4.21 1.86
CA TRP A 118 7.42 4.63 2.78
C TRP A 118 6.90 4.88 4.18
N LEU A 119 5.79 5.62 4.32
CA LEU A 119 5.17 5.87 5.63
C LEU A 119 4.79 4.56 6.32
N CYS A 120 4.18 3.64 5.61
CA CYS A 120 3.82 2.33 6.13
C CYS A 120 5.06 1.55 6.59
N ALA A 121 6.12 1.50 5.79
CA ALA A 121 7.37 0.83 6.15
C ALA A 121 8.03 1.44 7.39
N ILE A 122 8.07 2.77 7.50
CA ILE A 122 8.59 3.47 8.67
C ILE A 122 7.82 3.07 9.93
N VAL A 123 6.48 3.07 9.89
CA VAL A 123 5.64 2.67 11.02
C VAL A 123 5.91 1.22 11.43
N ILE A 124 6.04 0.30 10.45
CA ILE A 124 6.36 -1.12 10.70
C ILE A 124 7.71 -1.25 11.41
N ILE A 125 8.75 -0.59 10.90
CA ILE A 125 10.11 -0.66 11.45
C ILE A 125 10.17 -0.06 12.86
N VAL A 126 9.58 1.13 13.05
CA VAL A 126 9.53 1.81 14.36
C VAL A 126 8.89 0.92 15.42
N ILE A 127 7.72 0.35 15.13
CA ILE A 127 7.02 -0.52 16.07
C ILE A 127 7.79 -1.84 16.28
N GLY A 128 8.36 -2.41 15.22
CA GLY A 128 9.20 -3.60 15.31
C GLY A 128 10.40 -3.42 16.24
N ILE A 129 11.11 -2.29 16.12
CA ILE A 129 12.25 -1.94 16.97
C ILE A 129 11.79 -1.64 18.39
N ALA A 130 10.73 -0.83 18.57
CA ALA A 130 10.20 -0.48 19.89
C ALA A 130 9.82 -1.72 20.72
N LYS A 131 9.27 -2.75 20.07
CA LYS A 131 8.85 -4.01 20.70
C LYS A 131 9.90 -5.12 20.68
N SER A 132 11.08 -4.86 20.11
CA SER A 132 12.16 -5.83 20.12
C SER A 132 12.92 -5.81 21.47
N PRO A 133 13.15 -6.97 22.09
CA PRO A 133 13.98 -7.06 23.29
C PRO A 133 15.47 -6.89 23.01
N LYS A 134 15.90 -6.97 21.73
CA LYS A 134 17.30 -6.87 21.32
C LYS A 134 17.89 -5.47 21.44
N PHE A 135 17.06 -4.44 21.52
CA PHE A 135 17.50 -3.05 21.60
C PHE A 135 17.29 -2.49 23.01
N THR A 136 18.30 -1.80 23.52
CA THR A 136 18.19 -1.04 24.77
C THR A 136 17.27 0.17 24.58
N ASN A 137 16.73 0.71 25.67
CA ASN A 137 15.86 1.89 25.58
C ASN A 137 16.59 3.09 24.96
N LYS A 138 17.88 3.27 25.25
CA LYS A 138 18.70 4.33 24.66
C LYS A 138 18.81 4.15 23.12
N SER A 139 19.11 2.92 22.66
CA SER A 139 19.16 2.62 21.23
C SER A 139 17.82 2.83 20.54
N LYS A 140 16.70 2.48 21.19
CA LYS A 140 15.35 2.70 20.65
C LYS A 140 15.06 4.19 20.45
N ILE A 141 15.38 5.02 21.45
CA ILE A 141 15.20 6.48 21.38
C ILE A 141 16.05 7.05 20.24
N PHE A 142 17.33 6.67 20.18
CA PHE A 142 18.22 7.13 19.10
C PHE A 142 17.70 6.78 17.71
N ILE A 143 17.28 5.51 17.50
CA ILE A 143 16.72 5.07 16.23
C ILE A 143 15.42 5.81 15.90
N PHE A 144 14.56 6.05 16.93
CA PHE A 144 13.32 6.82 16.75
C PHE A 144 13.62 8.26 16.30
N ILE A 145 14.56 8.94 16.96
CA ILE A 145 14.99 10.30 16.58
C ILE A 145 15.56 10.30 15.15
N PHE A 146 16.45 9.35 14.85
CA PHE A 146 17.06 9.23 13.53
C PHE A 146 16.01 9.01 12.43
N LEU A 147 15.06 8.07 12.63
CA LEU A 147 13.98 7.80 11.67
C LEU A 147 13.02 8.99 11.55
N SER A 148 12.76 9.72 12.64
CA SER A 148 11.92 10.92 12.60
C SER A 148 12.59 12.06 11.84
N LEU A 149 13.89 12.28 12.04
CA LEU A 149 14.67 13.27 11.30
C LEU A 149 14.79 12.90 9.83
N PHE A 150 15.17 11.66 9.54
CA PHE A 150 15.33 11.18 8.17
C PHE A 150 13.97 11.12 7.44
N GLY A 151 12.92 10.63 8.12
CA GLY A 151 11.56 10.65 7.64
C GLY A 151 11.05 12.08 7.40
N GLY A 152 11.36 13.02 8.28
CA GLY A 152 11.02 14.44 8.13
C GLY A 152 11.76 15.09 6.95
N ILE A 153 13.02 14.78 6.74
CA ILE A 153 13.79 15.26 5.58
C ILE A 153 13.26 14.63 4.30
N ALA A 154 13.05 13.32 4.27
CA ALA A 154 12.50 12.62 3.12
C ALA A 154 11.08 13.09 2.77
N THR A 155 10.21 13.29 3.78
CA THR A 155 8.89 13.86 3.57
C THR A 155 8.96 15.31 3.10
N LYS A 156 9.89 16.14 3.62
CA LYS A 156 10.08 17.50 3.15
C LYS A 156 10.51 17.52 1.68
N PHE A 157 11.45 16.67 1.27
CA PHE A 157 11.86 16.54 -0.13
C PHE A 157 10.75 16.03 -1.04
N VAL A 158 10.06 14.96 -0.63
CA VAL A 158 8.96 14.36 -1.41
C VAL A 158 7.71 15.25 -1.39
N LEU A 159 7.41 15.89 -0.27
CA LEU A 159 6.29 16.82 -0.18
C LEU A 159 6.62 18.15 -0.88
N PHE A 160 7.82 18.66 -0.78
CA PHE A 160 8.17 19.94 -1.41
C PHE A 160 8.20 19.83 -2.95
N SER A 161 8.75 18.76 -3.51
CA SER A 161 8.64 18.51 -4.94
C SER A 161 7.18 18.26 -5.37
N LYS A 162 6.39 17.59 -4.55
CA LYS A 162 4.95 17.38 -4.79
C LYS A 162 4.11 18.61 -4.45
N PHE A 163 4.48 19.46 -3.49
CA PHE A 163 3.76 20.69 -3.18
C PHE A 163 3.89 21.73 -4.28
N SER A 164 5.04 21.85 -4.92
CA SER A 164 5.20 22.71 -6.10
C SER A 164 4.36 22.22 -7.30
N GLU A 165 4.15 20.90 -7.39
CA GLU A 165 3.26 20.28 -8.36
C GLU A 165 1.79 20.22 -7.89
N THR A 166 1.52 20.27 -6.59
CA THR A 166 0.17 20.08 -5.99
C THR A 166 -0.78 21.22 -6.35
N PHE A 167 -0.28 22.39 -6.70
CA PHE A 167 -1.08 23.48 -7.27
C PHE A 167 -1.33 23.33 -8.79
N SER A 168 -0.70 22.36 -9.45
CA SER A 168 -1.12 21.99 -10.80
C SER A 168 -2.29 21.01 -10.70
N ASN A 169 -3.38 21.28 -11.39
CA ASN A 169 -4.62 20.47 -11.44
C ASN A 169 -4.42 19.01 -11.91
N LYS A 170 -3.18 18.54 -12.08
CA LYS A 170 -2.80 17.22 -12.59
C LYS A 170 -1.96 16.41 -11.61
N SER A 171 -1.69 16.89 -10.39
CA SER A 171 -0.89 16.12 -9.43
C SER A 171 -1.66 14.94 -8.84
N SER A 172 -0.97 13.81 -8.61
CA SER A 172 -1.56 12.63 -7.97
C SER A 172 -2.17 12.94 -6.58
N ALA A 173 -1.61 13.90 -5.85
CA ALA A 173 -2.14 14.33 -4.55
C ALA A 173 -3.47 15.07 -4.70
N TYR A 174 -3.57 15.94 -5.69
CA TYR A 174 -4.79 16.68 -6.00
C TYR A 174 -5.92 15.73 -6.43
N ILE A 175 -5.62 14.78 -7.33
CA ILE A 175 -6.60 13.77 -7.77
C ILE A 175 -7.13 12.97 -6.57
N ARG A 176 -6.25 12.49 -5.67
CA ARG A 176 -6.65 11.75 -4.47
C ARG A 176 -7.50 12.58 -3.51
N MET A 177 -7.19 13.86 -3.35
CA MET A 177 -7.99 14.76 -2.52
C MET A 177 -9.36 15.02 -3.13
N ASN A 178 -9.42 15.25 -4.43
CA ASN A 178 -10.69 15.40 -5.15
C ASN A 178 -11.54 14.13 -5.06
N ASP A 179 -10.95 12.96 -5.28
CA ASP A 179 -11.61 11.67 -5.15
C ASP A 179 -12.15 11.44 -3.73
N PHE A 180 -11.38 11.84 -2.71
CA PHE A 180 -11.83 11.77 -1.32
C PHE A 180 -13.05 12.67 -1.08
N LEU A 181 -12.98 13.93 -1.48
CA LEU A 181 -14.08 14.90 -1.27
C LEU A 181 -15.33 14.50 -2.05
N LEU A 182 -15.18 14.05 -3.29
CA LEU A 182 -16.28 13.58 -4.11
C LEU A 182 -16.93 12.33 -3.52
N GLY A 183 -16.10 11.34 -3.11
CA GLY A 183 -16.60 10.14 -2.45
C GLY A 183 -17.32 10.45 -1.14
N LEU A 184 -16.79 11.38 -0.35
CA LEU A 184 -17.43 11.85 0.89
C LEU A 184 -18.80 12.48 0.62
N LYS A 185 -18.92 13.30 -0.44
CA LYS A 185 -20.21 13.90 -0.83
C LYS A 185 -21.23 12.83 -1.18
N ILE A 186 -20.87 11.85 -2.01
CA ILE A 186 -21.78 10.75 -2.38
C ILE A 186 -22.15 9.90 -1.15
N PHE A 187 -21.22 9.66 -0.24
CA PHE A 187 -21.47 8.96 1.02
C PHE A 187 -22.48 9.70 1.90
N ILE A 188 -22.36 11.02 2.04
CA ILE A 188 -23.31 11.84 2.84
C ILE A 188 -24.72 11.81 2.22
N GLU A 189 -24.84 11.75 0.90
CA GLU A 189 -26.14 11.61 0.21
C GLU A 189 -26.75 10.22 0.42
N ASN A 190 -25.95 9.17 0.65
CA ASN A 190 -26.40 7.77 0.78
C ASN A 190 -25.71 7.07 1.96
N PRO A 191 -25.89 7.52 3.22
CA PRO A 191 -25.01 7.15 4.31
C PRO A 191 -25.20 5.70 4.82
N ILE A 192 -26.37 5.10 4.70
CA ILE A 192 -26.69 3.80 5.33
C ILE A 192 -26.21 2.64 4.46
N LEU A 193 -26.72 2.52 3.25
CA LEU A 193 -26.41 1.40 2.32
C LEU A 193 -25.53 1.81 1.15
N GLY A 194 -25.19 3.09 1.02
CA GLY A 194 -24.44 3.59 -0.13
C GLY A 194 -25.26 3.54 -1.42
N ILE A 195 -24.58 3.73 -2.54
CA ILE A 195 -25.18 3.71 -3.89
C ILE A 195 -25.20 2.33 -4.56
N GLY A 196 -24.80 1.29 -3.83
CA GLY A 196 -24.73 -0.10 -4.30
C GLY A 196 -23.29 -0.56 -4.55
N PHE A 197 -23.05 -1.83 -4.21
CA PHE A 197 -21.71 -2.44 -4.35
C PHE A 197 -21.23 -2.41 -5.81
N ASN A 198 -20.02 -1.98 -6.01
CA ASN A 198 -19.36 -1.81 -7.32
C ASN A 198 -20.08 -0.82 -8.29
N ASN A 199 -21.04 -0.05 -7.81
CA ASN A 199 -21.64 1.04 -8.59
C ASN A 199 -20.74 2.27 -8.53
N THR A 200 -19.95 2.50 -9.56
CA THR A 200 -19.02 3.64 -9.67
C THR A 200 -19.55 4.73 -10.59
N GLU A 201 -20.68 4.50 -11.25
CA GLU A 201 -21.26 5.44 -12.25
C GLU A 201 -21.54 6.83 -11.69
N PRO A 202 -22.19 6.99 -10.51
CA PRO A 202 -22.43 8.31 -9.93
C PRO A 202 -21.14 9.07 -9.58
N PHE A 203 -20.07 8.33 -9.24
CA PHE A 203 -18.76 8.91 -9.00
C PHE A 203 -18.13 9.38 -10.32
N MET A 204 -18.17 8.55 -11.36
CA MET A 204 -17.61 8.87 -12.68
C MET A 204 -18.33 10.05 -13.34
N MET A 205 -19.65 10.14 -13.22
CA MET A 205 -20.42 11.25 -13.79
C MET A 205 -20.10 12.61 -13.13
N ARG A 206 -19.72 12.61 -11.85
CA ARG A 206 -19.41 13.82 -11.09
C ARG A 206 -17.93 14.18 -11.11
N ASN A 207 -17.08 13.27 -11.56
CA ASN A 207 -15.64 13.48 -11.59
C ASN A 207 -15.27 14.30 -12.84
N THR A 208 -14.92 15.56 -12.65
CA THR A 208 -14.52 16.49 -13.73
C THR A 208 -13.20 16.13 -14.41
N TYR A 209 -12.45 15.15 -13.85
CA TYR A 209 -11.20 14.65 -14.40
C TYR A 209 -11.36 13.42 -15.31
N ASN A 210 -12.55 13.13 -15.79
CA ASN A 210 -12.85 12.01 -16.68
C ASN A 210 -12.02 11.99 -17.99
N ASP A 211 -11.42 13.10 -18.38
CA ASP A 211 -10.51 13.20 -19.54
C ASP A 211 -9.24 12.36 -19.38
N THR A 212 -8.92 11.93 -18.16
CA THR A 212 -7.72 11.11 -17.90
C THR A 212 -7.96 9.61 -18.08
N GLY A 213 -9.18 9.18 -18.37
CA GLY A 213 -9.53 7.75 -18.59
C GLY A 213 -9.47 6.88 -17.32
N ILE A 214 -9.36 7.47 -16.14
CA ILE A 214 -9.38 6.76 -14.85
C ILE A 214 -10.82 6.35 -14.54
N LEU A 215 -11.10 5.07 -14.60
CA LEU A 215 -12.41 4.47 -14.34
C LEU A 215 -12.60 4.22 -12.84
N GLY A 216 -12.79 5.27 -12.04
CA GLY A 216 -13.12 5.12 -10.62
C GLY A 216 -12.28 5.98 -9.68
N SER A 217 -12.52 5.82 -8.38
CA SER A 217 -11.79 6.52 -7.32
C SER A 217 -10.43 5.90 -7.06
N SER A 218 -9.42 6.73 -6.88
CA SER A 218 -8.09 6.29 -6.42
C SER A 218 -8.05 5.96 -4.92
N ASN A 219 -9.15 6.20 -4.17
CA ASN A 219 -9.26 6.00 -2.73
C ASN A 219 -10.21 4.84 -2.42
N GLY A 220 -9.66 3.65 -2.13
CA GLY A 220 -10.46 2.46 -1.85
C GLY A 220 -11.30 2.57 -0.57
N PHE A 221 -10.84 3.31 0.44
CA PHE A 221 -11.60 3.50 1.67
C PHE A 221 -12.89 4.30 1.41
N MET A 222 -12.79 5.38 0.65
CA MET A 222 -13.97 6.15 0.25
C MET A 222 -14.86 5.37 -0.71
N THR A 223 -14.27 4.52 -1.57
CA THR A 223 -15.06 3.66 -2.45
C THR A 223 -15.94 2.71 -1.65
N ILE A 224 -15.42 2.05 -0.61
CA ILE A 224 -16.25 1.25 0.31
C ILE A 224 -17.35 2.13 0.94
N ALA A 225 -16.99 3.32 1.43
CA ALA A 225 -17.92 4.21 2.12
C ALA A 225 -19.09 4.59 1.22
N TYR A 226 -18.85 5.12 0.02
CA TYR A 226 -19.96 5.57 -0.83
C TYR A 226 -20.72 4.43 -1.53
N THR A 227 -20.07 3.27 -1.79
CA THR A 227 -20.75 2.15 -2.45
C THR A 227 -21.59 1.30 -1.50
N THR A 228 -21.16 1.15 -0.23
CA THR A 228 -21.79 0.24 0.73
C THR A 228 -22.30 0.92 2.00
N GLY A 229 -22.09 2.22 2.11
CA GLY A 229 -22.52 3.00 3.27
C GLY A 229 -21.81 2.62 4.57
N ILE A 230 -22.40 3.06 5.69
CA ILE A 230 -21.91 2.73 7.03
C ILE A 230 -21.97 1.22 7.32
N VAL A 231 -22.93 0.52 6.73
CA VAL A 231 -23.09 -0.93 6.91
C VAL A 231 -21.88 -1.68 6.39
N GLY A 232 -21.43 -1.38 5.16
CA GLY A 232 -20.23 -1.99 4.60
C GLY A 232 -18.93 -1.56 5.32
N MET A 233 -18.85 -0.28 5.72
CA MET A 233 -17.72 0.22 6.52
C MET A 233 -17.60 -0.53 7.85
N VAL A 234 -18.71 -0.69 8.57
CA VAL A 234 -18.74 -1.45 9.82
C VAL A 234 -18.34 -2.90 9.55
N PHE A 235 -18.89 -3.53 8.52
CA PHE A 235 -18.54 -4.90 8.16
C PHE A 235 -17.04 -5.06 7.92
N VAL A 236 -16.40 -4.16 7.21
CA VAL A 236 -14.96 -4.24 6.92
C VAL A 236 -14.10 -3.94 8.16
N LEU A 237 -14.48 -2.97 9.00
CA LEU A 237 -13.66 -2.51 10.13
C LEU A 237 -13.86 -3.33 11.41
N LEU A 238 -15.06 -3.90 11.61
CA LEU A 238 -15.46 -4.59 12.82
C LEU A 238 -14.46 -5.67 13.30
N PRO A 239 -13.98 -6.61 12.45
CA PRO A 239 -13.10 -7.69 12.91
C PRO A 239 -11.76 -7.15 13.39
N PHE A 240 -11.25 -6.09 12.80
CA PHE A 240 -9.99 -5.46 13.23
C PHE A 240 -10.15 -4.76 14.58
N ILE A 241 -11.21 -3.96 14.75
CA ILE A 241 -11.50 -3.25 16.00
C ILE A 241 -11.72 -4.26 17.13
N TYR A 242 -12.50 -5.30 16.88
CA TYR A 242 -12.76 -6.36 17.86
C TYR A 242 -11.46 -7.06 18.29
N ASN A 243 -10.59 -7.42 17.35
CA ASN A 243 -9.30 -8.03 17.64
C ASN A 243 -8.37 -7.11 18.43
N ILE A 244 -8.40 -5.79 18.20
CA ILE A 244 -7.64 -4.80 18.97
C ILE A 244 -8.12 -4.76 20.42
N ILE A 245 -9.41 -4.79 20.65
CA ILE A 245 -10.02 -4.76 22.00
C ILE A 245 -9.74 -6.06 22.75
N LYS A 246 -9.96 -7.21 22.11
CA LYS A 246 -9.87 -8.54 22.73
C LYS A 246 -8.45 -8.99 23.04
N ARG A 247 -7.47 -8.66 22.17
CA ARG A 247 -6.08 -9.15 22.27
C ARG A 247 -5.17 -8.24 23.07
N LYS A 248 -5.37 -8.14 24.38
CA LYS A 248 -4.60 -7.25 25.26
C LYS A 248 -3.07 -7.45 25.16
N LYS A 249 -2.58 -8.71 25.18
CA LYS A 249 -1.14 -9.05 25.14
C LYS A 249 -0.46 -8.70 23.80
N GLU A 250 -1.18 -8.81 22.69
CA GLU A 250 -0.64 -8.58 21.34
C GLU A 250 -1.33 -7.39 20.63
N ARG A 251 -1.96 -6.51 21.42
CA ARG A 251 -2.72 -5.36 20.89
C ARG A 251 -1.93 -4.56 19.86
N TYR A 252 -0.65 -4.33 20.11
CA TYR A 252 0.19 -3.56 19.17
C TYR A 252 0.29 -4.20 17.78
N LYS A 253 0.30 -5.55 17.67
CA LYS A 253 0.30 -6.23 16.38
C LYS A 253 -1.01 -6.02 15.64
N SER A 254 -2.14 -6.11 16.37
CA SER A 254 -3.47 -5.89 15.80
C SER A 254 -3.67 -4.42 15.37
N VAL A 255 -3.20 -3.47 16.18
CA VAL A 255 -3.22 -2.04 15.84
C VAL A 255 -2.38 -1.75 14.61
N LEU A 256 -1.14 -2.24 14.58
CA LEU A 256 -0.26 -2.04 13.41
C LEU A 256 -0.88 -2.65 12.14
N TYR A 257 -1.42 -3.85 12.26
CA TYR A 257 -2.08 -4.50 11.15
C TYR A 257 -3.30 -3.72 10.63
N PHE A 258 -4.12 -3.20 11.55
CA PHE A 258 -5.25 -2.31 11.20
C PHE A 258 -4.78 -1.04 10.50
N ILE A 259 -3.76 -0.36 11.05
CA ILE A 259 -3.18 0.83 10.43
C ILE A 259 -2.71 0.52 9.00
N MET A 260 -2.03 -0.59 8.79
CA MET A 260 -1.58 -1.00 7.45
C MET A 260 -2.75 -1.15 6.48
N ILE A 261 -3.82 -1.83 6.89
CA ILE A 261 -5.01 -2.05 6.05
C ILE A 261 -5.68 -0.72 5.68
N VAL A 262 -5.76 0.22 6.63
CA VAL A 262 -6.25 1.57 6.37
C VAL A 262 -5.36 2.28 5.35
N PHE A 263 -4.03 2.25 5.53
CA PHE A 263 -3.08 2.84 4.57
C PHE A 263 -3.20 2.23 3.17
N PHE A 264 -3.34 0.91 3.07
CA PHE A 264 -3.47 0.22 1.79
C PHE A 264 -4.71 0.69 1.03
N ASN A 265 -5.85 0.69 1.70
CA ASN A 265 -7.11 1.13 1.08
C ASN A 265 -7.17 2.64 0.85
N PHE A 266 -6.45 3.45 1.64
CA PHE A 266 -6.38 4.88 1.40
C PHE A 266 -5.50 5.22 0.20
N SER A 267 -4.48 4.41 -0.09
CA SER A 267 -3.57 4.64 -1.20
C SER A 267 -4.07 4.08 -2.53
N GLU A 268 -4.80 2.96 -2.51
CA GLU A 268 -5.26 2.27 -3.71
C GLU A 268 -6.61 1.56 -3.44
N PRO A 269 -7.49 1.43 -4.45
CA PRO A 269 -8.77 0.75 -4.31
C PRO A 269 -8.61 -0.78 -4.32
N VAL A 270 -7.91 -1.34 -3.33
CA VAL A 270 -7.55 -2.77 -3.28
C VAL A 270 -8.49 -3.63 -2.46
N TYR A 271 -9.54 -3.05 -1.87
CA TYR A 271 -10.47 -3.75 -0.98
C TYR A 271 -11.13 -4.99 -1.61
N TYR A 272 -11.33 -5.01 -2.92
CA TYR A 272 -11.93 -6.10 -3.68
C TYR A 272 -10.91 -7.18 -4.14
N PHE A 273 -9.62 -6.97 -3.89
CA PHE A 273 -8.62 -7.97 -4.28
C PHE A 273 -8.76 -9.23 -3.44
N PRO A 274 -8.59 -10.42 -4.02
CA PRO A 274 -8.65 -11.69 -3.28
C PRO A 274 -7.75 -11.72 -2.04
N PHE A 275 -6.59 -11.06 -2.13
CA PHE A 275 -5.67 -10.90 -1.01
C PHE A 275 -6.30 -10.12 0.16
N MET A 276 -6.99 -9.02 -0.10
CA MET A 276 -7.65 -8.22 0.93
C MET A 276 -8.86 -8.95 1.51
N MET A 277 -9.60 -9.67 0.69
CA MET A 277 -10.70 -10.53 1.14
C MET A 277 -10.19 -11.67 2.04
N TYR A 278 -9.07 -12.28 1.70
CA TYR A 278 -8.41 -13.26 2.57
C TYR A 278 -8.06 -12.66 3.94
N ILE A 279 -7.48 -11.45 3.95
CA ILE A 279 -7.15 -10.74 5.19
C ILE A 279 -8.41 -10.52 6.04
N LEU A 280 -9.50 -10.05 5.43
CA LEU A 280 -10.76 -9.78 6.11
C LEU A 280 -11.34 -11.07 6.73
N VAL A 281 -11.44 -12.14 5.94
CA VAL A 281 -11.93 -13.46 6.42
C VAL A 281 -11.06 -13.98 7.56
N LYS A 282 -9.74 -13.83 7.47
CA LYS A 282 -8.81 -14.22 8.53
C LYS A 282 -9.07 -13.45 9.83
N GLU A 283 -9.27 -12.14 9.75
CA GLU A 283 -9.52 -11.33 10.94
C GLU A 283 -10.90 -11.66 11.56
N TYR A 284 -11.90 -11.97 10.74
CA TYR A 284 -13.17 -12.52 11.23
C TYR A 284 -12.97 -13.85 11.96
N ARG A 285 -12.27 -14.80 11.37
CA ARG A 285 -11.97 -16.08 12.03
C ARG A 285 -11.25 -15.91 13.36
N LYS A 286 -10.29 -14.97 13.44
CA LYS A 286 -9.62 -14.66 14.70
C LYS A 286 -10.55 -14.03 15.75
N ALA A 287 -11.48 -13.17 15.31
CA ALA A 287 -12.44 -12.52 16.18
C ALA A 287 -13.39 -13.53 16.84
N PHE A 288 -13.91 -14.48 16.05
CA PHE A 288 -14.96 -15.39 16.48
C PHE A 288 -14.47 -16.76 16.95
N LYS A 289 -13.27 -17.22 16.59
CA LYS A 289 -12.75 -18.55 16.97
C LYS A 289 -12.68 -18.78 18.50
N ASN A 290 -12.63 -17.72 19.29
CA ASN A 290 -12.56 -17.82 20.76
C ASN A 290 -13.93 -17.66 21.44
N SER A 291 -15.02 -17.47 20.73
CA SER A 291 -16.37 -17.42 21.31
C SER A 291 -17.01 -18.81 21.46
N THR A 292 -16.48 -19.80 20.77
CA THR A 292 -17.01 -21.19 20.78
C THR A 292 -16.33 -22.13 21.78
N LEU A 293 -15.34 -21.64 22.56
CA LEU A 293 -14.63 -22.46 23.56
C LEU A 293 -14.96 -22.08 25.03
N SER A 294 -16.06 -21.34 25.25
CA SER A 294 -16.57 -21.00 26.59
C SER A 294 -18.04 -21.38 26.78
N ILE A 295 -18.45 -22.48 26.14
CA ILE A 295 -19.73 -23.17 26.49
C ILE A 295 -19.38 -24.56 26.97
#